data_e30a3616b2ebb0731323081498ccb9a7
#
_entry.id   e30a3616b2ebb0731323081498ccb9a7
#
_cell.length_a   1.000
_cell.length_b   1.000
_cell.length_c   1.000
_cell.angle_alpha   90.00
_cell.angle_beta   90.00
_cell.angle_gamma   90.00
#
_symmetry.space_group_name_H-M   'P 1'
#
loop_
_entity.id
_entity.type
_entity.pdbx_description
1 polymer ?
#
loop_
_entity_poly.entity_id
_entity_poly.type
_entity_poly.pdbx_seq_one_letter_code
_entity_poly.pdbx_strand_id
1 'polypeptide(L)'
;MSSMPNCKKYSKGYFMPPTIDMSWAYKEHPEKAPKWCSVDLRDGNQALIIPMSLDEKIEFFKMLVQVGFKEIEVGFPAASETEYTFLRRLVDENLIPDDVTVQVLTQAREHIIKKTFEALDGVKNAIVHVYNSTSLAQREQVFRKSKEEIKQIAIDGAKLLKQLTEEAGANYRFEYSPESFTGTEPEYALEVCNAVLDVWQPTPDHKAIINIPVTVEMSMPHVYAMQVAYISQNLKYRDAVELSLHPHNDRGCGVADTEMGLLAGADRVEGTLFGNGERTGNVDIITVAMNMYVLGVDPELDFINMPELVDLYEKVTRMRVHDRQPYAGSLVFAAFSGSHQDAIAKGMKWREEKDPEHWTCPYLPIDPHDVGREYDGDVIRINSQSGKGGVAYVMEQKYGISMPKKMREDFGYCVKDVSDHKHKELMADEIYQIFHDNYVNYSVPYRLVDFNLKKNIDGTRSGEIELEINGKHVSYSAKGNGRLDAVSNAIQQNTDISYTNLTYSEHALEIGSTSTAMAYISITGEDGRVTWGAGKDTDIITASVLALFSAINRMKAGK
;
A
#
# COMPACT_ATOMS: atom_id res chain seq x y z
N MET A 1 -2.44 28.67 31.12
CA MET A 1 -3.42 27.57 31.00
C MET A 1 -2.76 26.45 30.20
N SER A 2 -2.88 25.21 30.64
CA SER A 2 -2.40 24.07 29.85
C SER A 2 -3.28 23.90 28.63
N SER A 3 -2.71 23.84 27.42
CA SER A 3 -3.43 23.60 26.16
C SER A 3 -3.99 22.15 26.07
N MET A 4 -3.43 21.20 26.85
CA MET A 4 -3.81 19.78 26.89
C MET A 4 -3.99 19.33 28.34
N PRO A 5 -5.15 19.58 28.97
CA PRO A 5 -5.33 19.41 30.41
C PRO A 5 -5.29 17.94 30.90
N ASN A 6 -5.55 16.99 30.01
CA ASN A 6 -5.68 15.57 30.36
C ASN A 6 -4.37 14.78 30.29
N CYS A 7 -3.23 15.43 30.06
CA CYS A 7 -1.94 14.72 29.96
C CYS A 7 -1.56 13.94 31.24
N LYS A 8 -2.05 14.37 32.40
CA LYS A 8 -1.76 13.74 33.71
C LYS A 8 -2.38 12.35 33.88
N LYS A 9 -3.35 11.95 33.01
CA LYS A 9 -3.92 10.59 33.04
C LYS A 9 -2.99 9.54 32.43
N TYR A 10 -1.98 9.98 31.69
CA TYR A 10 -1.03 9.07 31.05
C TYR A 10 0.17 8.85 31.96
N SER A 11 0.49 7.59 32.21
CA SER A 11 1.65 7.15 32.98
C SER A 11 2.57 6.31 32.12
N LYS A 12 3.79 6.10 32.58
CA LYS A 12 4.76 5.23 31.94
C LYS A 12 4.23 3.79 31.89
N GLY A 13 3.98 3.28 30.66
CA GLY A 13 3.48 1.92 30.42
C GLY A 13 4.54 0.92 29.97
N TYR A 14 5.81 1.31 29.94
CA TYR A 14 6.95 0.52 29.48
C TYR A 14 8.00 0.35 30.57
N PHE A 15 8.91 -0.59 30.39
CA PHE A 15 9.97 -0.93 31.33
C PHE A 15 11.34 -0.67 30.71
N MET A 16 12.26 -0.08 31.49
CA MET A 16 13.66 0.01 31.10
C MET A 16 14.33 -1.34 31.34
N PRO A 17 15.27 -1.75 30.47
CA PRO A 17 16.04 -2.95 30.74
C PRO A 17 16.93 -2.75 32.00
N PRO A 18 17.27 -3.82 32.73
CA PRO A 18 18.05 -3.73 33.96
C PRO A 18 19.49 -3.27 33.71
N THR A 19 20.03 -3.56 32.55
CA THR A 19 21.34 -3.08 32.09
C THR A 19 21.14 -2.28 30.80
N ILE A 20 21.80 -1.12 30.71
CA ILE A 20 21.69 -0.24 29.55
C ILE A 20 22.98 -0.35 28.74
N ASP A 21 22.86 -0.79 27.49
CA ASP A 21 23.93 -0.71 26.50
C ASP A 21 23.52 0.29 25.41
N MET A 22 24.41 1.26 25.17
CA MET A 22 24.27 2.30 24.15
C MET A 22 25.36 2.20 23.08
N SER A 23 26.18 1.14 23.08
CA SER A 23 27.28 0.97 22.13
C SER A 23 26.79 0.93 20.68
N TRP A 24 25.57 0.44 20.43
CA TRP A 24 24.93 0.43 19.14
C TRP A 24 24.73 1.83 18.53
N ALA A 25 24.59 2.86 19.36
CA ALA A 25 24.37 4.23 18.91
C ALA A 25 25.60 4.88 18.23
N TYR A 26 26.79 4.25 18.33
CA TYR A 26 27.99 4.66 17.61
C TYR A 26 28.10 4.08 16.20
N LYS A 27 27.23 3.12 15.81
CA LYS A 27 27.17 2.60 14.46
C LYS A 27 26.46 3.61 13.57
N GLU A 28 26.99 3.86 12.38
CA GLU A 28 26.43 4.85 11.45
C GLU A 28 25.19 4.29 10.72
N HIS A 29 25.21 3.00 10.35
CA HIS A 29 24.13 2.28 9.67
C HIS A 29 24.29 0.77 9.87
N PRO A 30 23.29 -0.05 9.55
CA PRO A 30 23.45 -1.50 9.44
C PRO A 30 24.46 -1.85 8.33
N GLU A 31 25.32 -2.82 8.57
CA GLU A 31 26.37 -3.21 7.60
C GLU A 31 25.82 -4.07 6.44
N LYS A 32 24.65 -4.70 6.63
CA LYS A 32 23.98 -5.59 5.66
C LYS A 32 22.49 -5.58 5.87
N ALA A 33 21.75 -6.07 4.87
CA ALA A 33 20.32 -6.28 4.98
C ALA A 33 19.97 -7.25 6.13
N PRO A 34 18.88 -7.01 6.86
CA PRO A 34 18.28 -8.02 7.72
C PRO A 34 17.59 -9.09 6.85
N LYS A 35 17.18 -10.19 7.47
CA LYS A 35 16.16 -11.02 6.84
C LYS A 35 14.83 -10.32 6.86
N TRP A 36 14.20 -10.20 5.71
CA TRP A 36 12.89 -9.57 5.58
C TRP A 36 11.77 -10.61 5.57
N CYS A 37 10.76 -10.39 6.40
CA CYS A 37 9.51 -11.13 6.33
C CYS A 37 8.36 -10.16 6.03
N SER A 38 7.68 -10.38 4.90
CA SER A 38 6.43 -9.66 4.64
C SER A 38 5.30 -10.26 5.47
N VAL A 39 4.59 -9.42 6.20
CA VAL A 39 3.35 -9.77 6.90
C VAL A 39 2.10 -9.16 6.24
N ASP A 40 2.23 -8.69 5.01
CA ASP A 40 1.13 -8.08 4.25
C ASP A 40 -0.09 -8.98 4.12
N LEU A 41 0.12 -10.28 3.85
CA LEU A 41 -0.96 -11.25 3.60
C LEU A 41 -1.62 -11.77 4.88
N ARG A 42 -1.04 -11.48 6.06
CA ARG A 42 -1.63 -11.79 7.36
C ARG A 42 -2.03 -10.52 8.09
N ASP A 43 -1.09 -9.78 8.66
CA ASP A 43 -1.35 -8.61 9.51
C ASP A 43 -1.89 -7.43 8.69
N GLY A 44 -1.31 -7.19 7.52
CA GLY A 44 -1.79 -6.21 6.58
C GLY A 44 -3.21 -6.53 6.09
N ASN A 45 -3.46 -7.77 5.64
CA ASN A 45 -4.77 -8.20 5.15
C ASN A 45 -5.85 -8.19 6.24
N GLN A 46 -5.48 -8.59 7.47
CA GLN A 46 -6.37 -8.60 8.63
C GLN A 46 -6.93 -7.19 8.94
N ALA A 47 -6.15 -6.16 8.70
CA ALA A 47 -6.50 -4.77 8.97
C ALA A 47 -7.33 -4.09 7.86
N LEU A 48 -7.52 -4.74 6.72
CA LEU A 48 -8.30 -4.18 5.61
C LEU A 48 -9.80 -4.19 5.92
N ILE A 49 -10.49 -3.10 5.56
CA ILE A 49 -11.97 -3.02 5.66
C ILE A 49 -12.62 -4.12 4.80
N ILE A 50 -12.06 -4.37 3.62
CA ILE A 50 -12.44 -5.47 2.73
C ILE A 50 -11.17 -6.31 2.52
N PRO A 51 -11.05 -7.46 3.20
CA PRO A 51 -9.92 -8.36 3.02
C PRO A 51 -9.77 -8.79 1.56
N MET A 52 -8.55 -9.12 1.17
CA MET A 52 -8.25 -9.62 -0.17
C MET A 52 -8.97 -10.94 -0.43
N SER A 53 -9.49 -11.11 -1.64
CA SER A 53 -9.95 -12.40 -2.15
C SER A 53 -8.77 -13.37 -2.33
N LEU A 54 -9.07 -14.67 -2.52
CA LEU A 54 -8.02 -15.68 -2.75
C LEU A 54 -7.14 -15.35 -3.96
N ASP A 55 -7.73 -14.87 -5.05
CA ASP A 55 -6.98 -14.55 -6.26
C ASP A 55 -6.12 -13.29 -6.07
N GLU A 56 -6.62 -12.27 -5.36
CA GLU A 56 -5.85 -11.08 -4.99
C GLU A 56 -4.68 -11.43 -4.05
N LYS A 57 -4.88 -12.34 -3.09
CA LYS A 57 -3.79 -12.85 -2.24
C LYS A 57 -2.71 -13.55 -3.06
N ILE A 58 -3.09 -14.36 -4.06
CA ILE A 58 -2.13 -15.03 -4.95
C ILE A 58 -1.37 -14.02 -5.82
N GLU A 59 -2.06 -13.02 -6.35
CA GLU A 59 -1.43 -11.95 -7.14
C GLU A 59 -0.42 -11.18 -6.28
N PHE A 60 -0.80 -10.84 -5.05
CA PHE A 60 0.06 -10.14 -4.11
C PHE A 60 1.25 -11.00 -3.64
N PHE A 61 1.03 -12.31 -3.37
CA PHE A 61 2.10 -13.25 -3.04
C PHE A 61 3.17 -13.30 -4.15
N LYS A 62 2.74 -13.40 -5.41
CA LYS A 62 3.67 -13.42 -6.56
C LYS A 62 4.48 -12.14 -6.66
N MET A 63 3.88 -11.00 -6.38
CA MET A 63 4.56 -9.72 -6.36
C MET A 63 5.59 -9.64 -5.23
N LEU A 64 5.26 -10.12 -4.00
CA LEU A 64 6.22 -10.19 -2.90
C LEU A 64 7.43 -11.05 -3.26
N VAL A 65 7.21 -12.19 -3.91
CA VAL A 65 8.29 -13.05 -4.43
C VAL A 65 9.14 -12.31 -5.47
N GLN A 66 8.51 -11.56 -6.38
CA GLN A 66 9.20 -10.78 -7.42
C GLN A 66 10.04 -9.64 -6.82
N VAL A 67 9.56 -8.97 -5.76
CA VAL A 67 10.32 -7.96 -5.02
C VAL A 67 11.55 -8.56 -4.33
N GLY A 68 11.56 -9.87 -4.06
CA GLY A 68 12.71 -10.57 -3.48
C GLY A 68 12.51 -11.12 -2.07
N PHE A 69 11.30 -11.02 -1.49
CA PHE A 69 11.04 -11.59 -0.17
C PHE A 69 11.28 -13.10 -0.16
N LYS A 70 12.07 -13.55 0.83
CA LYS A 70 12.38 -14.97 1.05
C LYS A 70 11.59 -15.58 2.21
N GLU A 71 11.02 -14.75 3.08
CA GLU A 71 10.08 -15.16 4.12
C GLU A 71 8.79 -14.34 3.98
N ILE A 72 7.64 -15.02 3.92
CA ILE A 72 6.32 -14.38 3.72
C ILE A 72 5.31 -15.01 4.66
N GLU A 73 4.73 -14.22 5.57
CA GLU A 73 3.65 -14.68 6.44
C GLU A 73 2.34 -14.66 5.67
N VAL A 74 1.91 -15.86 5.25
CA VAL A 74 0.80 -16.03 4.32
C VAL A 74 -0.58 -16.01 5.00
N GLY A 75 -0.64 -16.18 6.32
CA GLY A 75 -1.91 -16.08 7.02
C GLY A 75 -1.95 -16.78 8.38
N PHE A 76 -3.17 -16.88 8.89
CA PHE A 76 -3.50 -17.64 10.09
C PHE A 76 -4.48 -18.77 9.72
N PRO A 77 -3.98 -19.93 9.26
CA PRO A 77 -4.81 -20.99 8.64
C PRO A 77 -5.94 -21.50 9.53
N ALA A 78 -5.77 -21.45 10.86
CA ALA A 78 -6.80 -21.87 11.80
C ALA A 78 -7.88 -20.81 12.07
N ALA A 79 -7.72 -19.57 11.59
CA ALA A 79 -8.65 -18.48 11.87
C ALA A 79 -9.89 -18.50 10.97
N SER A 80 -9.76 -18.89 9.71
CA SER A 80 -10.87 -18.95 8.76
C SER A 80 -10.63 -19.94 7.63
N GLU A 81 -11.70 -20.32 6.94
CA GLU A 81 -11.64 -21.18 5.75
C GLU A 81 -10.85 -20.51 4.60
N THR A 82 -10.96 -19.19 4.45
CA THR A 82 -10.23 -18.43 3.43
C THR A 82 -8.71 -18.53 3.65
N GLU A 83 -8.26 -18.34 4.90
CA GLU A 83 -6.85 -18.44 5.26
C GLU A 83 -6.30 -19.85 5.06
N TYR A 84 -7.08 -20.88 5.44
CA TYR A 84 -6.76 -22.28 5.20
C TYR A 84 -6.65 -22.59 3.70
N THR A 85 -7.68 -22.20 2.93
CA THR A 85 -7.74 -22.45 1.49
C THR A 85 -6.63 -21.73 0.73
N PHE A 86 -6.26 -20.52 1.16
CA PHE A 86 -5.17 -19.79 0.53
C PHE A 86 -3.83 -20.55 0.63
N LEU A 87 -3.47 -21.01 1.84
CA LEU A 87 -2.25 -21.81 2.00
C LEU A 87 -2.33 -23.10 1.18
N ARG A 88 -3.47 -23.81 1.21
CA ARG A 88 -3.63 -25.02 0.38
C ARG A 88 -3.45 -24.73 -1.11
N ARG A 89 -4.01 -23.64 -1.63
CA ARG A 89 -3.81 -23.26 -3.03
C ARG A 89 -2.34 -22.98 -3.36
N LEU A 90 -1.60 -22.31 -2.46
CA LEU A 90 -0.16 -22.10 -2.66
C LEU A 90 0.59 -23.42 -2.80
N VAL A 91 0.22 -24.43 -2.01
CA VAL A 91 0.83 -25.78 -2.03
C VAL A 91 0.37 -26.58 -3.23
N ASP A 92 -0.94 -26.74 -3.40
CA ASP A 92 -1.56 -27.63 -4.39
C ASP A 92 -1.30 -27.18 -5.83
N GLU A 93 -1.19 -25.84 -6.05
CA GLU A 93 -0.85 -25.24 -7.35
C GLU A 93 0.67 -25.03 -7.53
N ASN A 94 1.50 -25.48 -6.57
CA ASN A 94 2.97 -25.35 -6.59
C ASN A 94 3.44 -23.92 -6.83
N LEU A 95 2.86 -22.94 -6.11
CA LEU A 95 3.15 -21.51 -6.27
C LEU A 95 4.30 -21.01 -5.39
N ILE A 96 4.77 -21.83 -4.42
CA ILE A 96 5.85 -21.46 -3.49
C ILE A 96 7.19 -21.82 -4.15
N PRO A 97 8.06 -20.84 -4.47
CA PRO A 97 9.41 -21.13 -4.96
C PRO A 97 10.24 -21.89 -3.94
N ASP A 98 11.20 -22.69 -4.41
CA ASP A 98 12.05 -23.52 -3.53
C ASP A 98 12.92 -22.70 -2.55
N ASP A 99 13.20 -21.43 -2.86
CA ASP A 99 13.99 -20.50 -2.06
C ASP A 99 13.12 -19.56 -1.19
N VAL A 100 11.80 -19.76 -1.17
CA VAL A 100 10.85 -19.02 -0.35
C VAL A 100 10.33 -19.89 0.78
N THR A 101 10.33 -19.34 1.99
CA THR A 101 9.76 -19.94 3.19
C THR A 101 8.44 -19.26 3.53
N VAL A 102 7.36 -20.01 3.60
CA VAL A 102 6.07 -19.48 4.07
C VAL A 102 6.03 -19.51 5.59
N GLN A 103 5.53 -18.43 6.19
CA GLN A 103 5.28 -18.34 7.61
C GLN A 103 3.77 -18.43 7.87
N VAL A 104 3.37 -19.09 8.92
CA VAL A 104 1.97 -19.20 9.36
C VAL A 104 1.86 -18.88 10.84
N LEU A 105 0.87 -18.03 11.18
CA LEU A 105 0.58 -17.65 12.56
C LEU A 105 -0.27 -18.72 13.25
N THR A 106 0.00 -18.97 14.52
CA THR A 106 -0.85 -19.78 15.39
C THR A 106 -0.83 -19.27 16.83
N GLN A 107 -1.95 -19.37 17.52
CA GLN A 107 -2.00 -19.11 18.97
C GLN A 107 -1.49 -20.34 19.73
N ALA A 108 -0.93 -20.13 20.93
CA ALA A 108 -0.50 -21.19 21.82
C ALA A 108 -1.70 -21.95 22.46
N ARG A 109 -2.52 -22.58 21.60
CA ARG A 109 -3.69 -23.39 21.96
C ARG A 109 -3.70 -24.66 21.11
N GLU A 110 -3.86 -25.81 21.75
CA GLU A 110 -3.70 -27.11 21.13
C GLU A 110 -4.50 -27.30 19.82
N HIS A 111 -5.82 -27.00 19.85
CA HIS A 111 -6.68 -27.19 18.68
C HIS A 111 -6.33 -26.25 17.53
N ILE A 112 -5.86 -25.04 17.83
CA ILE A 112 -5.40 -24.05 16.83
C ILE A 112 -4.12 -24.53 16.16
N ILE A 113 -3.14 -24.97 16.98
CA ILE A 113 -1.86 -25.48 16.47
C ILE A 113 -2.09 -26.71 15.58
N LYS A 114 -2.92 -27.67 16.01
CA LYS A 114 -3.23 -28.88 15.21
C LYS A 114 -3.85 -28.52 13.86
N LYS A 115 -4.79 -27.55 13.82
CA LYS A 115 -5.38 -27.09 12.56
C LYS A 115 -4.37 -26.39 11.65
N THR A 116 -3.41 -25.67 12.22
CA THR A 116 -2.31 -25.06 11.46
C THR A 116 -1.42 -26.13 10.81
N PHE A 117 -1.06 -27.19 11.53
CA PHE A 117 -0.28 -28.30 10.98
C PHE A 117 -1.03 -29.09 9.88
N GLU A 118 -2.34 -29.25 10.02
CA GLU A 118 -3.17 -29.83 8.94
C GLU A 118 -3.07 -29.01 7.64
N ALA A 119 -3.05 -27.68 7.75
CA ALA A 119 -2.93 -26.79 6.59
C ALA A 119 -1.52 -26.81 5.96
N LEU A 120 -0.47 -27.14 6.75
CA LEU A 120 0.92 -27.20 6.30
C LEU A 120 1.29 -28.49 5.58
N ASP A 121 0.40 -29.48 5.49
CA ASP A 121 0.70 -30.75 4.82
C ASP A 121 1.23 -30.52 3.40
N GLY A 122 2.39 -31.12 3.08
CA GLY A 122 3.09 -30.97 1.80
C GLY A 122 3.91 -29.68 1.62
N VAL A 123 3.96 -28.76 2.59
CA VAL A 123 4.85 -27.61 2.56
C VAL A 123 6.28 -28.04 2.82
N LYS A 124 7.23 -27.67 1.94
CA LYS A 124 8.65 -28.02 2.10
C LYS A 124 9.35 -27.17 3.16
N ASN A 125 9.22 -25.84 3.06
CA ASN A 125 9.88 -24.87 3.91
C ASN A 125 8.82 -24.00 4.62
N ALA A 126 8.71 -24.15 5.94
CA ALA A 126 7.78 -23.36 6.73
C ALA A 126 8.40 -22.82 8.02
N ILE A 127 7.90 -21.67 8.45
CA ILE A 127 8.05 -21.14 9.80
C ILE A 127 6.68 -21.23 10.47
N VAL A 128 6.61 -21.88 11.63
CA VAL A 128 5.40 -21.91 12.46
C VAL A 128 5.57 -20.88 13.56
N HIS A 129 4.84 -19.78 13.43
CA HIS A 129 4.89 -18.63 14.34
C HIS A 129 3.84 -18.79 15.44
N VAL A 130 4.28 -19.07 16.66
CA VAL A 130 3.42 -19.17 17.83
C VAL A 130 3.57 -17.95 18.74
N TYR A 131 2.47 -17.45 19.29
CA TYR A 131 2.49 -16.33 20.20
C TYR A 131 1.53 -16.50 21.39
N ASN A 132 1.83 -15.78 22.46
CA ASN A 132 0.91 -15.46 23.53
C ASN A 132 1.31 -14.13 24.19
N SER A 133 0.33 -13.40 24.71
CA SER A 133 0.58 -12.08 25.31
C SER A 133 1.25 -12.20 26.68
N THR A 134 2.26 -11.34 26.92
CA THR A 134 3.09 -11.39 28.14
C THR A 134 3.06 -10.09 28.96
N SER A 135 2.48 -9.00 28.44
CA SER A 135 2.51 -7.69 29.10
C SER A 135 1.77 -7.67 30.44
N LEU A 136 2.17 -6.74 31.30
CA LEU A 136 1.52 -6.52 32.59
C LEU A 136 0.00 -6.31 32.44
N ALA A 137 -0.39 -5.43 31.51
CA ALA A 137 -1.82 -5.14 31.27
C ALA A 137 -2.61 -6.39 30.84
N GLN A 138 -2.03 -7.22 29.94
CA GLN A 138 -2.69 -8.45 29.48
C GLN A 138 -2.79 -9.48 30.63
N ARG A 139 -1.74 -9.64 31.41
CA ARG A 139 -1.75 -10.57 32.56
C ARG A 139 -2.79 -10.20 33.59
N GLU A 140 -2.90 -8.92 33.96
CA GLU A 140 -3.78 -8.45 35.03
C GLU A 140 -5.22 -8.22 34.58
N GLN A 141 -5.43 -7.60 33.43
CA GLN A 141 -6.75 -7.13 33.01
C GLN A 141 -7.51 -8.16 32.17
N VAL A 142 -6.79 -8.94 31.32
CA VAL A 142 -7.39 -9.85 30.35
C VAL A 142 -7.35 -11.29 30.83
N PHE A 143 -6.15 -11.84 31.03
CA PHE A 143 -6.00 -13.25 31.40
C PHE A 143 -6.21 -13.51 32.89
N ARG A 144 -5.90 -12.54 33.73
CA ARG A 144 -5.90 -12.67 35.21
C ARG A 144 -5.06 -13.86 35.66
N LYS A 145 -3.84 -13.94 35.12
CA LYS A 145 -2.88 -15.02 35.31
C LYS A 145 -1.53 -14.51 35.82
N SER A 146 -0.86 -15.33 36.61
CA SER A 146 0.49 -15.09 37.08
C SER A 146 1.51 -15.18 35.92
N LYS A 147 2.71 -14.67 36.14
CA LYS A 147 3.86 -14.81 35.21
C LYS A 147 4.15 -16.26 34.89
N GLU A 148 4.10 -17.14 35.91
CA GLU A 148 4.34 -18.58 35.72
C GLU A 148 3.29 -19.24 34.83
N GLU A 149 2.01 -18.94 35.05
CA GLU A 149 0.93 -19.49 34.21
C GLU A 149 1.04 -19.01 32.74
N ILE A 150 1.40 -17.75 32.52
CA ILE A 150 1.60 -17.21 31.15
C ILE A 150 2.82 -17.83 30.50
N LYS A 151 3.94 -17.98 31.22
CA LYS A 151 5.13 -18.68 30.73
C LYS A 151 4.84 -20.15 30.39
N GLN A 152 4.01 -20.82 31.19
CA GLN A 152 3.62 -22.20 30.94
C GLN A 152 2.84 -22.35 29.62
N ILE A 153 1.98 -21.39 29.25
CA ILE A 153 1.28 -21.38 27.96
C ILE A 153 2.29 -21.38 26.80
N ALA A 154 3.33 -20.56 26.89
CA ALA A 154 4.39 -20.50 25.87
C ALA A 154 5.15 -21.84 25.76
N ILE A 155 5.52 -22.43 26.92
CA ILE A 155 6.21 -23.71 27.00
C ILE A 155 5.36 -24.84 26.38
N ASP A 156 4.08 -24.91 26.70
CA ASP A 156 3.17 -25.95 26.22
C ASP A 156 2.96 -25.81 24.71
N GLY A 157 2.81 -24.58 24.21
CA GLY A 157 2.78 -24.30 22.77
C GLY A 157 4.06 -24.75 22.06
N ALA A 158 5.22 -24.39 22.62
CA ALA A 158 6.51 -24.78 22.06
C ALA A 158 6.73 -26.31 22.00
N LYS A 159 6.31 -27.03 23.05
CA LYS A 159 6.37 -28.51 23.07
C LYS A 159 5.48 -29.12 21.99
N LEU A 160 4.28 -28.60 21.83
CA LEU A 160 3.34 -29.12 20.84
C LEU A 160 3.83 -28.88 19.41
N LEU A 161 4.40 -27.69 19.10
CA LEU A 161 5.00 -27.43 17.81
C LEU A 161 6.09 -28.45 17.48
N LYS A 162 7.01 -28.69 18.43
CA LYS A 162 8.09 -29.66 18.27
C LYS A 162 7.56 -31.07 18.03
N GLN A 163 6.63 -31.52 18.86
CA GLN A 163 5.99 -32.82 18.72
C GLN A 163 5.34 -33.02 17.35
N LEU A 164 4.49 -32.10 16.93
CA LEU A 164 3.76 -32.21 15.65
C LEU A 164 4.70 -32.12 14.43
N THR A 165 5.79 -31.35 14.52
CA THR A 165 6.81 -31.31 13.47
C THR A 165 7.54 -32.67 13.33
N GLU A 166 7.89 -33.29 14.46
CA GLU A 166 8.48 -34.60 14.50
C GLU A 166 7.52 -35.70 13.96
N GLU A 167 6.25 -35.66 14.38
CA GLU A 167 5.19 -36.54 13.88
C GLU A 167 4.95 -36.42 12.37
N ALA A 168 5.03 -35.20 11.83
CA ALA A 168 4.90 -34.94 10.40
C ALA A 168 6.16 -35.32 9.60
N GLY A 169 7.28 -35.61 10.26
CA GLY A 169 8.57 -35.81 9.59
C GLY A 169 9.07 -34.58 8.84
N ALA A 170 8.61 -33.39 9.24
CA ALA A 170 8.93 -32.12 8.62
C ALA A 170 10.15 -31.48 9.28
N ASN A 171 10.75 -30.51 8.59
CA ASN A 171 11.88 -29.72 9.10
C ASN A 171 11.48 -28.24 9.22
N TYR A 172 10.35 -27.96 9.89
CA TYR A 172 9.87 -26.60 10.05
C TYR A 172 10.70 -25.84 11.08
N ARG A 173 10.92 -24.55 10.79
CA ARG A 173 11.48 -23.60 11.75
C ARG A 173 10.37 -23.05 12.65
N PHE A 174 10.72 -22.61 13.83
CA PHE A 174 9.77 -22.08 14.80
C PHE A 174 10.07 -20.62 15.09
N GLU A 175 8.99 -19.86 15.24
CA GLU A 175 9.03 -18.49 15.73
C GLU A 175 8.17 -18.37 16.97
N TYR A 176 8.67 -17.64 17.97
CA TYR A 176 7.92 -17.28 19.16
C TYR A 176 7.89 -15.75 19.36
N SER A 177 6.68 -15.22 19.60
CA SER A 177 6.48 -13.82 19.97
C SER A 177 5.89 -13.70 21.38
N PRO A 178 6.60 -13.07 22.35
CA PRO A 178 6.01 -12.54 23.56
C PRO A 178 5.17 -11.30 23.22
N GLU A 179 3.93 -11.48 22.77
CA GLU A 179 3.08 -10.40 22.29
C GLU A 179 2.96 -9.30 23.34
N SER A 180 2.86 -8.04 22.88
CA SER A 180 2.93 -6.84 23.73
C SER A 180 4.26 -6.72 24.49
N PHE A 181 5.37 -7.06 23.83
CA PHE A 181 6.72 -7.02 24.40
C PHE A 181 7.06 -5.65 25.03
N THR A 182 6.70 -4.55 24.37
CA THR A 182 6.96 -3.19 24.87
C THR A 182 6.29 -2.85 26.20
N GLY A 183 5.21 -3.57 26.55
CA GLY A 183 4.53 -3.49 27.85
C GLY A 183 4.88 -4.63 28.81
N THR A 184 5.91 -5.42 28.49
CA THR A 184 6.42 -6.54 29.29
C THR A 184 7.73 -6.15 29.95
N GLU A 185 7.96 -6.60 31.17
CA GLU A 185 9.26 -6.43 31.84
C GLU A 185 10.33 -7.19 31.04
N PRO A 186 11.45 -6.54 30.63
CA PRO A 186 12.46 -7.16 29.77
C PRO A 186 13.05 -8.45 30.33
N GLU A 187 13.25 -8.54 31.65
CA GLU A 187 13.74 -9.74 32.31
C GLU A 187 12.74 -10.89 32.22
N TYR A 188 11.43 -10.58 32.32
CA TYR A 188 10.39 -11.58 32.20
C TYR A 188 10.21 -12.01 30.74
N ALA A 189 10.26 -11.11 29.78
CA ALA A 189 10.25 -11.45 28.36
C ALA A 189 11.43 -12.39 28.03
N LEU A 190 12.63 -12.06 28.50
CA LEU A 190 13.82 -12.90 28.33
C LEU A 190 13.66 -14.28 28.97
N GLU A 191 13.07 -14.35 30.17
CA GLU A 191 12.79 -15.60 30.86
C GLU A 191 11.86 -16.49 30.04
N VAL A 192 10.77 -15.96 29.51
CA VAL A 192 9.81 -16.70 28.68
C VAL A 192 10.45 -17.16 27.37
N CYS A 193 11.16 -16.29 26.66
CA CYS A 193 11.87 -16.62 25.43
C CYS A 193 12.91 -17.73 25.66
N ASN A 194 13.70 -17.64 26.72
CA ASN A 194 14.67 -18.69 27.06
C ASN A 194 14.02 -20.02 27.44
N ALA A 195 12.85 -20.00 28.09
CA ALA A 195 12.09 -21.21 28.40
C ALA A 195 11.57 -21.91 27.13
N VAL A 196 11.13 -21.14 26.13
CA VAL A 196 10.74 -21.65 24.82
C VAL A 196 11.95 -22.25 24.08
N LEU A 197 13.07 -21.53 24.06
CA LEU A 197 14.31 -21.99 23.44
C LEU A 197 14.88 -23.26 24.10
N ASP A 198 14.73 -23.41 25.41
CA ASP A 198 15.11 -24.64 26.12
C ASP A 198 14.28 -25.84 25.69
N VAL A 199 13.04 -25.66 25.22
CA VAL A 199 12.21 -26.73 24.61
C VAL A 199 12.69 -27.07 23.20
N TRP A 200 12.93 -26.03 22.36
CA TRP A 200 13.26 -26.22 20.96
C TRP A 200 14.70 -26.65 20.73
N GLN A 201 15.64 -26.17 21.56
CA GLN A 201 17.07 -26.44 21.45
C GLN A 201 17.61 -26.18 20.04
N PRO A 202 17.48 -24.94 19.51
CA PRO A 202 17.90 -24.62 18.16
C PRO A 202 19.42 -24.80 17.99
N THR A 203 19.83 -24.98 16.74
CA THR A 203 21.24 -25.05 16.35
C THR A 203 21.57 -23.97 15.32
N PRO A 204 22.87 -23.64 15.11
CA PRO A 204 23.24 -22.66 14.08
C PRO A 204 22.77 -23.04 12.66
N ASP A 205 22.66 -24.34 12.36
CA ASP A 205 22.20 -24.86 11.07
C ASP A 205 20.65 -24.91 10.98
N HIS A 206 19.96 -24.89 12.12
CA HIS A 206 18.50 -24.88 12.20
C HIS A 206 18.03 -23.90 13.26
N LYS A 207 18.05 -22.61 12.88
CA LYS A 207 17.78 -21.50 13.79
C LYS A 207 16.30 -21.37 14.13
N ALA A 208 16.01 -21.07 15.40
CA ALA A 208 14.72 -20.54 15.82
C ALA A 208 14.67 -19.01 15.64
N ILE A 209 13.47 -18.47 15.68
CA ILE A 209 13.21 -17.03 15.63
C ILE A 209 12.58 -16.62 16.97
N ILE A 210 13.14 -15.59 17.58
CA ILE A 210 12.49 -14.84 18.68
C ILE A 210 12.12 -13.48 18.13
N ASN A 211 10.82 -13.23 18.05
CA ASN A 211 10.28 -11.99 17.53
C ASN A 211 9.78 -11.13 18.70
N ILE A 212 10.27 -9.89 18.82
CA ILE A 212 9.97 -8.98 19.93
C ILE A 212 9.13 -7.80 19.43
N PRO A 213 7.78 -7.97 19.39
CA PRO A 213 6.92 -7.01 18.70
C PRO A 213 6.72 -5.72 19.49
N VAL A 214 6.80 -4.59 18.79
CA VAL A 214 6.23 -3.33 19.24
C VAL A 214 4.72 -3.36 18.94
N THR A 215 4.00 -4.22 19.64
CA THR A 215 2.55 -4.38 19.46
C THR A 215 1.80 -3.06 19.62
N VAL A 216 2.28 -2.22 20.53
CA VAL A 216 1.93 -0.81 20.67
C VAL A 216 3.20 -0.01 20.96
N GLU A 217 3.42 1.07 20.27
CA GLU A 217 4.53 1.99 20.56
C GLU A 217 4.30 2.72 21.90
N MET A 218 4.93 2.25 22.96
CA MET A 218 4.74 2.78 24.31
C MET A 218 5.86 3.72 24.76
N SER A 219 7.02 3.72 24.08
CA SER A 219 8.22 4.46 24.43
C SER A 219 8.80 5.22 23.24
N MET A 220 9.87 5.95 23.46
CA MET A 220 10.68 6.51 22.38
C MET A 220 11.58 5.42 21.77
N PRO A 221 11.96 5.52 20.48
CA PRO A 221 12.70 4.48 19.75
C PRO A 221 13.97 3.99 20.42
N HIS A 222 14.74 4.89 21.02
CA HIS A 222 15.98 4.51 21.73
C HIS A 222 15.73 3.60 22.94
N VAL A 223 14.54 3.67 23.57
CA VAL A 223 14.18 2.77 24.69
C VAL A 223 13.95 1.37 24.16
N TYR A 224 13.23 1.24 23.04
CA TYR A 224 13.05 -0.05 22.38
C TYR A 224 14.39 -0.64 21.94
N ALA A 225 15.27 0.16 21.33
CA ALA A 225 16.61 -0.30 20.96
C ALA A 225 17.43 -0.79 22.16
N MET A 226 17.35 -0.12 23.33
CA MET A 226 17.97 -0.63 24.57
C MET A 226 17.37 -1.96 25.03
N GLN A 227 16.05 -2.16 24.86
CA GLN A 227 15.40 -3.44 25.14
C GLN A 227 15.88 -4.52 24.17
N VAL A 228 15.99 -4.20 22.85
CA VAL A 228 16.56 -5.10 21.84
C VAL A 228 17.98 -5.51 22.19
N ALA A 229 18.84 -4.54 22.53
CA ALA A 229 20.24 -4.82 22.93
C ALA A 229 20.30 -5.76 24.15
N TYR A 230 19.45 -5.51 25.16
CA TYR A 230 19.38 -6.34 26.35
C TYR A 230 18.96 -7.79 26.01
N ILE A 231 17.93 -7.96 25.21
CA ILE A 231 17.47 -9.29 24.77
C ILE A 231 18.58 -9.97 23.95
N SER A 232 19.13 -9.28 22.94
CA SER A 232 20.19 -9.81 22.09
C SER A 232 21.40 -10.34 22.87
N GLN A 233 21.82 -9.63 23.91
CA GLN A 233 22.99 -9.98 24.72
C GLN A 233 22.74 -11.13 25.72
N ASN A 234 21.47 -11.36 26.10
CA ASN A 234 21.14 -12.29 27.19
C ASN A 234 20.34 -13.51 26.74
N LEU A 235 19.93 -13.59 25.47
CA LEU A 235 19.28 -14.80 24.92
C LEU A 235 20.20 -16.01 24.99
N LYS A 236 19.67 -17.12 25.51
CA LYS A 236 20.30 -18.43 25.34
C LYS A 236 20.34 -18.78 23.83
N TYR A 237 21.31 -19.58 23.45
CA TYR A 237 21.46 -20.03 22.06
C TYR A 237 21.55 -18.89 21.03
N ARG A 238 22.11 -17.72 21.41
CA ARG A 238 22.08 -16.51 20.56
C ARG A 238 22.55 -16.77 19.12
N ASP A 239 23.60 -17.58 18.91
CA ASP A 239 24.11 -17.92 17.57
C ASP A 239 23.15 -18.80 16.76
N ALA A 240 22.22 -19.49 17.44
CA ALA A 240 21.18 -20.33 16.87
C ALA A 240 19.79 -19.65 16.85
N VAL A 241 19.74 -18.32 17.11
CA VAL A 241 18.50 -17.55 17.13
C VAL A 241 18.61 -16.38 16.18
N GLU A 242 17.57 -16.17 15.39
CA GLU A 242 17.33 -14.91 14.67
C GLU A 242 16.43 -14.03 15.52
N LEU A 243 16.97 -12.89 15.97
CA LEU A 243 16.20 -11.90 16.73
C LEU A 243 15.44 -11.03 15.73
N SER A 244 14.12 -11.12 15.76
CA SER A 244 13.21 -10.45 14.83
C SER A 244 12.51 -9.26 15.48
N LEU A 245 12.27 -8.23 14.69
CA LEU A 245 11.51 -7.04 15.05
C LEU A 245 10.18 -7.03 14.31
N HIS A 246 9.11 -6.62 14.99
CA HIS A 246 7.78 -6.45 14.40
C HIS A 246 7.14 -5.15 14.92
N PRO A 247 7.59 -3.99 14.46
CA PRO A 247 7.06 -2.72 14.94
C PRO A 247 5.74 -2.33 14.28
N HIS A 248 4.79 -1.86 15.12
CA HIS A 248 3.69 -1.00 14.66
C HIS A 248 4.10 0.48 14.73
N ASN A 249 3.24 1.37 14.23
CA ASN A 249 3.54 2.77 13.98
C ASN A 249 2.63 3.75 14.74
N ASP A 250 2.23 3.38 15.97
CA ASP A 250 1.24 4.14 16.76
C ASP A 250 1.67 5.58 17.05
N ARG A 251 2.98 5.83 17.15
CA ARG A 251 3.57 7.15 17.41
C ARG A 251 4.24 7.75 16.18
N GLY A 252 4.16 7.09 15.01
CA GLY A 252 4.87 7.48 13.81
C GLY A 252 6.37 7.19 13.86
N CYS A 253 6.81 6.24 14.68
CA CYS A 253 8.23 5.93 14.88
C CYS A 253 8.62 4.51 14.44
N GLY A 254 7.74 3.74 13.80
CA GLY A 254 8.00 2.35 13.42
C GLY A 254 9.28 2.16 12.60
N VAL A 255 9.60 3.08 11.68
CA VAL A 255 10.87 3.08 10.93
C VAL A 255 12.05 3.28 11.89
N ALA A 256 11.98 4.27 12.76
CA ALA A 256 13.06 4.56 13.72
C ALA A 256 13.26 3.43 14.75
N ASP A 257 12.17 2.80 15.22
CA ASP A 257 12.24 1.62 16.08
C ASP A 257 12.98 0.47 15.37
N THR A 258 12.71 0.27 14.08
CA THR A 258 13.35 -0.76 13.27
C THR A 258 14.82 -0.48 13.03
N GLU A 259 15.16 0.72 12.55
CA GLU A 259 16.56 1.10 12.29
C GLU A 259 17.42 1.01 13.54
N MET A 260 16.97 1.58 14.67
CA MET A 260 17.69 1.51 15.92
C MET A 260 17.74 0.07 16.48
N GLY A 261 16.69 -0.72 16.31
CA GLY A 261 16.66 -2.13 16.70
C GLY A 261 17.67 -2.98 15.92
N LEU A 262 17.84 -2.73 14.63
CA LEU A 262 18.87 -3.36 13.79
C LEU A 262 20.28 -3.01 14.28
N LEU A 263 20.54 -1.73 14.55
CA LEU A 263 21.83 -1.30 15.15
C LEU A 263 22.08 -1.98 16.51
N ALA A 264 21.02 -2.19 17.29
CA ALA A 264 21.06 -2.81 18.62
C ALA A 264 21.20 -4.35 18.60
N GLY A 265 21.24 -4.97 17.42
CA GLY A 265 21.57 -6.38 17.26
C GLY A 265 20.44 -7.29 16.86
N ALA A 266 19.37 -6.78 16.26
CA ALA A 266 18.38 -7.60 15.58
C ALA A 266 18.91 -8.11 14.22
N ASP A 267 18.40 -9.27 13.79
CA ASP A 267 18.81 -9.97 12.57
C ASP A 267 17.74 -9.96 11.49
N ARG A 268 16.48 -9.72 11.86
CA ARG A 268 15.31 -9.93 11.02
C ARG A 268 14.26 -8.85 11.28
N VAL A 269 13.45 -8.53 10.29
CA VAL A 269 12.37 -7.55 10.35
C VAL A 269 11.11 -8.11 9.72
N GLU A 270 10.00 -8.00 10.43
CA GLU A 270 8.66 -8.18 9.92
C GLU A 270 7.98 -6.83 9.72
N GLY A 271 7.30 -6.67 8.59
CA GLY A 271 6.57 -5.45 8.28
C GLY A 271 5.76 -5.61 7.00
N THR A 272 5.21 -4.51 6.53
CA THR A 272 4.37 -4.49 5.35
C THR A 272 4.84 -3.45 4.33
N LEU A 273 4.44 -3.62 3.09
CA LEU A 273 4.62 -2.60 2.08
C LEU A 273 3.73 -1.39 2.41
N PHE A 274 4.30 -0.21 2.34
CA PHE A 274 3.65 1.07 2.65
C PHE A 274 3.11 1.18 4.09
N GLY A 275 3.46 0.28 4.97
CA GLY A 275 3.12 0.33 6.39
C GLY A 275 1.66 -0.02 6.72
N ASN A 276 0.96 -0.78 5.88
CA ASN A 276 -0.39 -1.22 6.17
C ASN A 276 -0.45 -2.15 7.39
N GLY A 277 -1.51 -2.05 8.19
CA GLY A 277 -1.71 -2.90 9.36
C GLY A 277 -2.70 -2.32 10.35
N GLU A 278 -2.85 -2.97 11.48
CA GLU A 278 -3.76 -2.58 12.55
C GLU A 278 -3.48 -1.15 13.05
N ARG A 279 -4.52 -0.42 13.41
CA ARG A 279 -4.50 0.94 13.96
C ARG A 279 -3.81 1.95 13.01
N THR A 280 -2.52 2.23 13.25
CA THR A 280 -1.67 3.14 12.45
C THR A 280 -0.76 2.41 11.47
N GLY A 281 -0.88 1.08 11.43
CA GLY A 281 -0.11 0.21 10.54
C GLY A 281 1.14 -0.40 11.17
N ASN A 282 1.79 -1.24 10.39
CA ASN A 282 3.10 -1.83 10.68
C ASN A 282 4.23 -0.90 10.22
N VAL A 283 5.48 -1.26 10.50
CA VAL A 283 6.61 -0.60 9.86
C VAL A 283 6.53 -0.75 8.35
N ASP A 284 6.79 0.35 7.63
CA ASP A 284 6.92 0.34 6.18
C ASP A 284 8.28 -0.21 5.77
N ILE A 285 8.31 -1.45 5.25
CA ILE A 285 9.53 -2.12 4.78
C ILE A 285 10.19 -1.33 3.65
N ILE A 286 9.41 -0.75 2.74
CA ILE A 286 9.98 0.04 1.64
C ILE A 286 10.82 1.19 2.20
N THR A 287 10.27 1.93 3.16
CA THR A 287 11.01 3.05 3.76
C THR A 287 12.29 2.59 4.46
N VAL A 288 12.25 1.49 5.24
CA VAL A 288 13.47 0.98 5.92
C VAL A 288 14.51 0.49 4.90
N ALA A 289 14.08 -0.28 3.91
CA ALA A 289 14.96 -0.82 2.87
C ALA A 289 15.61 0.28 2.02
N MET A 290 14.82 1.27 1.61
CA MET A 290 15.34 2.39 0.81
C MET A 290 16.19 3.35 1.63
N ASN A 291 15.96 3.49 2.95
CA ASN A 291 16.86 4.21 3.84
C ASN A 291 18.24 3.54 3.92
N MET A 292 18.30 2.20 3.91
CA MET A 292 19.56 1.47 3.82
C MET A 292 20.23 1.67 2.46
N TYR A 293 19.45 1.60 1.38
CA TYR A 293 19.92 1.76 0.00
C TYR A 293 20.65 3.10 -0.21
N VAL A 294 20.05 4.20 0.27
CA VAL A 294 20.67 5.54 0.15
C VAL A 294 21.90 5.74 1.05
N LEU A 295 22.17 4.82 1.95
CA LEU A 295 23.40 4.73 2.74
C LEU A 295 24.43 3.77 2.13
N GLY A 296 24.17 3.24 0.92
CA GLY A 296 25.08 2.35 0.21
C GLY A 296 25.00 0.88 0.66
N VAL A 297 23.97 0.49 1.37
CA VAL A 297 23.74 -0.89 1.82
C VAL A 297 22.65 -1.52 0.95
N ASP A 298 22.99 -2.58 0.22
CA ASP A 298 22.02 -3.35 -0.58
C ASP A 298 20.93 -3.95 0.32
N PRO A 299 19.66 -3.56 0.16
CA PRO A 299 18.57 -4.10 0.97
C PRO A 299 18.17 -5.52 0.58
N GLU A 300 18.72 -6.10 -0.49
CA GLU A 300 18.34 -7.40 -1.06
C GLU A 300 16.85 -7.49 -1.46
N LEU A 301 16.18 -6.34 -1.65
CA LEU A 301 14.83 -6.18 -2.17
C LEU A 301 14.84 -5.22 -3.35
N ASP A 302 14.08 -5.53 -4.40
CA ASP A 302 14.03 -4.75 -5.64
C ASP A 302 12.76 -3.90 -5.73
N PHE A 303 12.92 -2.58 -5.68
CA PHE A 303 11.84 -1.61 -5.80
C PHE A 303 11.94 -0.74 -7.07
N ILE A 304 12.71 -1.19 -8.08
CA ILE A 304 12.87 -0.42 -9.33
C ILE A 304 11.55 -0.18 -10.06
N ASN A 305 10.55 -1.03 -9.87
CA ASN A 305 9.22 -0.90 -10.45
C ASN A 305 8.20 -0.34 -9.43
N MET A 306 8.58 0.65 -8.62
CA MET A 306 7.71 1.25 -7.60
C MET A 306 6.31 1.67 -8.11
N PRO A 307 6.15 2.27 -9.31
CA PRO A 307 4.82 2.61 -9.82
C PRO A 307 3.89 1.40 -9.99
N GLU A 308 4.41 0.26 -10.48
CA GLU A 308 3.63 -0.97 -10.65
C GLU A 308 3.27 -1.59 -9.30
N LEU A 309 4.20 -1.51 -8.35
CA LEU A 309 3.98 -1.96 -6.97
C LEU A 309 2.88 -1.16 -6.28
N VAL A 310 2.88 0.17 -6.43
CA VAL A 310 1.82 1.07 -5.93
C VAL A 310 0.48 0.72 -6.58
N ASP A 311 0.44 0.57 -7.91
CA ASP A 311 -0.79 0.26 -8.64
C ASP A 311 -1.41 -1.07 -8.18
N LEU A 312 -0.60 -2.11 -8.02
CA LEU A 312 -1.08 -3.41 -7.53
C LEU A 312 -1.54 -3.33 -6.08
N TYR A 313 -0.74 -2.70 -5.20
CA TYR A 313 -1.10 -2.51 -3.80
C TYR A 313 -2.46 -1.79 -3.66
N GLU A 314 -2.65 -0.65 -4.34
CA GLU A 314 -3.92 0.10 -4.30
C GLU A 314 -5.09 -0.71 -4.86
N LYS A 315 -4.86 -1.51 -5.90
CA LYS A 315 -5.87 -2.39 -6.51
C LYS A 315 -6.38 -3.44 -5.52
N VAL A 316 -5.47 -4.16 -4.86
CA VAL A 316 -5.85 -5.33 -4.04
C VAL A 316 -6.22 -4.97 -2.61
N THR A 317 -5.62 -3.92 -2.05
CA THR A 317 -5.93 -3.45 -0.69
C THR A 317 -7.08 -2.44 -0.65
N ARG A 318 -7.38 -1.79 -1.75
CA ARG A 318 -8.31 -0.65 -1.86
C ARG A 318 -7.88 0.54 -0.98
N MET A 319 -6.63 0.53 -0.55
CA MET A 319 -6.01 1.63 0.18
C MET A 319 -5.13 2.45 -0.75
N ARG A 320 -5.11 3.77 -0.55
CA ARG A 320 -4.29 4.68 -1.35
C ARG A 320 -2.93 4.90 -0.69
N VAL A 321 -1.87 4.83 -1.45
CA VAL A 321 -0.54 5.25 -1.01
C VAL A 321 -0.53 6.76 -0.85
N HIS A 322 -0.08 7.25 0.30
CA HIS A 322 -0.10 8.67 0.60
C HIS A 322 0.82 9.46 -0.35
N ASP A 323 0.38 10.62 -0.82
CA ASP A 323 1.13 11.43 -1.80
C ASP A 323 2.55 11.80 -1.35
N ARG A 324 2.83 11.81 -0.05
CA ARG A 324 4.14 12.06 0.55
C ARG A 324 4.73 10.83 1.25
N GLN A 325 4.29 9.63 0.86
CA GLN A 325 4.93 8.39 1.32
C GLN A 325 6.40 8.40 0.88
N PRO A 326 7.36 8.17 1.77
CA PRO A 326 8.76 8.13 1.38
C PRO A 326 9.00 7.22 0.18
N TYR A 327 9.79 7.68 -0.79
CA TYR A 327 10.16 7.01 -2.03
C TYR A 327 9.04 6.68 -3.03
N ALA A 328 7.80 6.49 -2.57
CA ALA A 328 6.69 6.00 -3.37
C ALA A 328 5.63 7.05 -3.70
N GLY A 329 5.43 8.03 -2.83
CA GLY A 329 4.36 9.02 -2.94
C GLY A 329 4.43 9.84 -4.23
N SER A 330 3.28 10.26 -4.73
CA SER A 330 3.17 11.01 -6.00
C SER A 330 3.93 12.34 -6.00
N LEU A 331 4.17 12.95 -4.84
CA LEU A 331 4.79 14.27 -4.68
C LEU A 331 6.24 14.22 -4.16
N VAL A 332 6.85 13.05 -3.95
CA VAL A 332 8.16 12.96 -3.29
C VAL A 332 9.32 13.40 -4.18
N PHE A 333 9.15 13.33 -5.51
CA PHE A 333 10.13 13.77 -6.48
C PHE A 333 9.74 15.09 -7.17
N ALA A 334 8.89 15.90 -6.54
CA ALA A 334 8.45 17.19 -7.01
C ALA A 334 8.98 18.32 -6.14
N ALA A 335 9.43 19.40 -6.74
CA ALA A 335 9.82 20.62 -6.03
C ALA A 335 8.85 21.76 -6.37
N PHE A 336 8.32 22.41 -5.33
CA PHE A 336 7.34 23.48 -5.46
C PHE A 336 7.95 24.89 -5.36
N SER A 337 9.16 25.00 -4.83
CA SER A 337 9.89 26.26 -4.72
C SER A 337 10.80 26.45 -5.93
N GLY A 338 10.72 27.60 -6.60
CA GLY A 338 11.58 27.92 -7.75
C GLY A 338 13.08 27.87 -7.42
N SER A 339 13.48 28.21 -6.18
CA SER A 339 14.86 28.09 -5.74
C SER A 339 15.32 26.64 -5.59
N HIS A 340 14.42 25.74 -5.17
CA HIS A 340 14.72 24.29 -5.10
C HIS A 340 14.82 23.69 -6.50
N GLN A 341 13.88 24.02 -7.39
CA GLN A 341 13.90 23.60 -8.79
C GLN A 341 15.21 23.99 -9.50
N ASP A 342 15.63 25.26 -9.34
CA ASP A 342 16.89 25.76 -9.92
C ASP A 342 18.11 25.02 -9.33
N ALA A 343 18.12 24.76 -8.02
CA ALA A 343 19.20 24.04 -7.37
C ALA A 343 19.27 22.58 -7.84
N ILE A 344 18.12 21.89 -7.97
CA ILE A 344 18.05 20.52 -8.47
C ILE A 344 18.54 20.47 -9.94
N ALA A 345 18.05 21.34 -10.80
CA ALA A 345 18.46 21.38 -12.19
C ALA A 345 19.97 21.61 -12.35
N LYS A 346 20.54 22.54 -11.56
CA LYS A 346 21.99 22.77 -11.52
C LYS A 346 22.76 21.58 -10.94
N GLY A 347 22.23 20.95 -9.91
CA GLY A 347 22.83 19.78 -9.26
C GLY A 347 22.88 18.58 -10.21
N MET A 348 21.78 18.28 -10.91
CA MET A 348 21.72 17.24 -11.93
C MET A 348 22.79 17.45 -13.02
N LYS A 349 22.82 18.66 -13.58
CA LYS A 349 23.81 19.01 -14.63
C LYS A 349 25.25 18.90 -14.11
N TRP A 350 25.52 19.39 -12.89
CA TRP A 350 26.86 19.30 -12.29
C TRP A 350 27.28 17.84 -12.10
N ARG A 351 26.34 16.99 -11.62
CA ARG A 351 26.57 15.56 -11.44
C ARG A 351 26.94 14.88 -12.76
N GLU A 352 26.16 15.08 -13.82
CA GLU A 352 26.44 14.52 -15.15
C GLU A 352 27.84 14.87 -15.64
N GLU A 353 28.30 16.12 -15.41
CA GLU A 353 29.58 16.62 -15.91
C GLU A 353 30.78 16.26 -15.01
N LYS A 354 30.61 16.13 -13.71
CA LYS A 354 31.69 16.08 -12.73
C LYS A 354 31.75 14.82 -11.89
N ASP A 355 30.62 14.19 -11.60
CA ASP A 355 30.53 13.04 -10.69
C ASP A 355 29.36 12.13 -11.04
N PRO A 356 29.37 11.51 -12.24
CA PRO A 356 28.22 10.69 -12.70
C PRO A 356 28.03 9.41 -11.88
N GLU A 357 29.06 8.96 -11.14
CA GLU A 357 29.03 7.70 -10.39
C GLU A 357 28.41 7.84 -9.00
N HIS A 358 28.31 9.06 -8.45
CA HIS A 358 27.74 9.28 -7.12
C HIS A 358 26.49 10.15 -7.18
N TRP A 359 25.53 9.86 -6.29
CA TRP A 359 24.35 10.68 -6.15
C TRP A 359 24.56 11.80 -5.15
N THR A 360 24.62 13.04 -5.63
CA THR A 360 24.87 14.25 -4.81
C THR A 360 23.91 15.38 -5.14
N CYS A 361 22.72 15.07 -5.67
CA CYS A 361 21.76 16.10 -6.09
C CYS A 361 21.13 16.82 -4.89
N PRO A 362 21.13 18.17 -4.86
CA PRO A 362 20.47 18.92 -3.79
C PRO A 362 18.98 18.59 -3.72
N TYR A 363 18.43 18.47 -2.50
CA TYR A 363 17.03 18.21 -2.19
C TYR A 363 16.46 16.85 -2.64
N LEU A 364 17.22 16.03 -3.36
CA LEU A 364 16.82 14.69 -3.75
C LEU A 364 17.75 13.66 -3.07
N PRO A 365 17.27 12.96 -2.03
CA PRO A 365 18.10 11.98 -1.30
C PRO A 365 18.42 10.71 -2.11
N ILE A 366 17.69 10.46 -3.20
CA ILE A 366 17.85 9.30 -4.06
C ILE A 366 17.67 9.73 -5.53
N ASP A 367 18.28 8.99 -6.45
CA ASP A 367 17.97 9.08 -7.87
C ASP A 367 16.55 8.54 -8.11
N PRO A 368 15.61 9.34 -8.65
CA PRO A 368 14.27 8.86 -8.94
C PRO A 368 14.23 7.62 -9.86
N HIS A 369 15.22 7.46 -10.73
CA HIS A 369 15.30 6.31 -11.65
C HIS A 369 15.50 4.98 -10.92
N ASP A 370 16.13 4.99 -9.72
CA ASP A 370 16.35 3.79 -8.92
C ASP A 370 15.04 3.19 -8.39
N VAL A 371 13.96 3.95 -8.43
CA VAL A 371 12.60 3.50 -8.09
C VAL A 371 11.63 3.62 -9.27
N GLY A 372 12.16 3.61 -10.51
CA GLY A 372 11.37 3.65 -11.75
C GLY A 372 10.57 4.94 -11.95
N ARG A 373 11.07 6.07 -11.44
CA ARG A 373 10.41 7.36 -11.52
C ARG A 373 11.33 8.42 -12.14
N GLU A 374 10.75 9.56 -12.42
CA GLU A 374 11.42 10.74 -12.92
C GLU A 374 11.32 11.88 -11.92
N TYR A 375 12.27 12.81 -11.94
CA TYR A 375 12.11 14.06 -11.21
C TYR A 375 11.04 14.92 -11.87
N ASP A 376 10.01 15.28 -11.12
CA ASP A 376 8.92 16.12 -11.56
C ASP A 376 9.21 17.59 -11.20
N GLY A 377 9.99 18.25 -12.04
CA GLY A 377 10.45 19.62 -11.82
C GLY A 377 9.37 20.70 -11.88
N ASP A 378 8.17 20.36 -12.34
CA ASP A 378 7.22 21.36 -12.85
C ASP A 378 5.83 21.34 -12.19
N VAL A 379 5.71 20.89 -10.95
CA VAL A 379 4.40 20.77 -10.27
C VAL A 379 3.63 22.10 -10.16
N ILE A 380 4.28 23.24 -10.28
CA ILE A 380 3.63 24.56 -10.20
C ILE A 380 3.63 25.31 -11.54
N ARG A 381 4.59 25.02 -12.41
CA ARG A 381 4.76 25.69 -13.71
C ARG A 381 4.48 24.70 -14.83
N ILE A 382 3.29 24.79 -15.40
CA ILE A 382 2.89 23.90 -16.48
C ILE A 382 3.34 24.50 -17.80
N ASN A 383 4.47 23.97 -18.29
CA ASN A 383 5.00 24.27 -19.61
C ASN A 383 5.05 22.97 -20.43
N SER A 384 5.59 23.06 -21.64
CA SER A 384 5.75 21.94 -22.58
C SER A 384 6.55 20.72 -22.04
N GLN A 385 7.25 20.89 -20.93
CA GLN A 385 8.06 19.85 -20.27
C GLN A 385 7.44 19.37 -18.95
N SER A 386 6.27 19.92 -18.58
CA SER A 386 5.58 19.54 -17.32
C SER A 386 5.05 18.11 -17.40
N GLY A 387 5.33 17.34 -16.37
CA GLY A 387 4.84 15.97 -16.26
C GLY A 387 3.30 15.88 -16.12
N LYS A 388 2.73 14.77 -16.58
CA LYS A 388 1.28 14.49 -16.60
C LYS A 388 0.61 14.59 -15.21
N GLY A 389 1.37 14.40 -14.13
CA GLY A 389 0.90 14.50 -12.75
C GLY A 389 0.60 15.92 -12.29
N GLY A 390 1.41 16.90 -12.72
CA GLY A 390 1.26 18.29 -12.31
C GLY A 390 -0.06 18.95 -12.76
N VAL A 391 -0.48 18.66 -14.00
CA VAL A 391 -1.75 19.14 -14.56
C VAL A 391 -2.94 18.60 -13.75
N ALA A 392 -2.95 17.30 -13.49
CA ALA A 392 -4.01 16.66 -12.73
C ALA A 392 -4.07 17.15 -11.27
N TYR A 393 -2.93 17.35 -10.65
CA TYR A 393 -2.84 17.90 -9.30
C TYR A 393 -3.42 19.31 -9.19
N VAL A 394 -3.10 20.21 -10.12
CA VAL A 394 -3.68 21.57 -10.16
C VAL A 394 -5.19 21.51 -10.30
N MET A 395 -5.71 20.64 -11.16
CA MET A 395 -7.16 20.49 -11.37
C MET A 395 -7.87 19.96 -10.11
N GLU A 396 -7.25 19.00 -9.41
CA GLU A 396 -7.81 18.43 -8.19
C GLU A 396 -7.77 19.43 -7.01
N GLN A 397 -6.62 20.07 -6.77
CA GLN A 397 -6.45 20.95 -5.61
C GLN A 397 -7.18 22.29 -5.74
N LYS A 398 -7.21 22.87 -6.94
CA LYS A 398 -7.79 24.20 -7.14
C LYS A 398 -9.27 24.17 -7.52
N TYR A 399 -9.69 23.14 -8.24
CA TYR A 399 -11.04 23.06 -8.81
C TYR A 399 -11.84 21.83 -8.36
N GLY A 400 -11.30 20.98 -7.50
CA GLY A 400 -11.96 19.77 -7.02
C GLY A 400 -12.19 18.70 -8.11
N ILE A 401 -11.47 18.78 -9.25
CA ILE A 401 -11.66 17.93 -10.42
C ILE A 401 -10.72 16.73 -10.33
N SER A 402 -11.22 15.61 -9.85
CA SER A 402 -10.48 14.34 -9.73
C SER A 402 -10.72 13.46 -10.95
N MET A 403 -9.84 13.59 -11.95
CA MET A 403 -9.93 12.85 -13.21
C MET A 403 -9.47 11.39 -13.05
N PRO A 404 -10.08 10.43 -13.79
CA PRO A 404 -9.56 9.07 -13.91
C PRO A 404 -8.11 9.04 -14.42
N LYS A 405 -7.29 8.09 -13.92
CA LYS A 405 -5.84 8.02 -14.22
C LYS A 405 -5.52 8.13 -15.72
N LYS A 406 -6.19 7.33 -16.56
CA LYS A 406 -5.96 7.36 -18.02
C LYS A 406 -6.42 8.67 -18.67
N MET A 407 -7.43 9.34 -18.12
CA MET A 407 -7.86 10.66 -18.58
C MET A 407 -6.84 11.73 -18.22
N ARG A 408 -6.15 11.62 -17.05
CA ARG A 408 -5.06 12.53 -16.66
C ARG A 408 -3.95 12.55 -17.71
N GLU A 409 -3.64 11.40 -18.28
CA GLU A 409 -2.64 11.29 -19.36
C GLU A 409 -3.10 11.96 -20.65
N ASP A 410 -4.32 11.70 -21.09
CA ASP A 410 -4.93 12.29 -22.28
C ASP A 410 -5.00 13.82 -22.16
N PHE A 411 -5.48 14.32 -21.02
CA PHE A 411 -5.54 15.74 -20.73
C PHE A 411 -4.16 16.39 -20.63
N GLY A 412 -3.18 15.70 -20.03
CA GLY A 412 -1.80 16.16 -19.97
C GLY A 412 -1.19 16.40 -21.35
N TYR A 413 -1.45 15.52 -22.32
CA TYR A 413 -1.03 15.75 -23.71
C TYR A 413 -1.75 16.93 -24.36
N CYS A 414 -3.05 17.11 -24.11
CA CYS A 414 -3.81 18.25 -24.61
C CYS A 414 -3.26 19.59 -24.08
N VAL A 415 -2.94 19.66 -22.79
CA VAL A 415 -2.34 20.85 -22.17
C VAL A 415 -0.96 21.13 -22.73
N LYS A 416 -0.14 20.08 -22.89
CA LYS A 416 1.19 20.18 -23.48
C LYS A 416 1.14 20.76 -24.89
N ASP A 417 0.26 20.24 -25.74
CA ASP A 417 0.09 20.70 -27.12
C ASP A 417 -0.26 22.21 -27.17
N VAL A 418 -1.17 22.66 -26.30
CA VAL A 418 -1.54 24.08 -26.19
C VAL A 418 -0.36 24.93 -25.70
N SER A 419 0.41 24.46 -24.72
CA SER A 419 1.59 25.16 -24.20
C SER A 419 2.68 25.27 -25.26
N ASP A 420 2.95 24.19 -26.01
CA ASP A 420 3.92 24.16 -27.10
C ASP A 420 3.55 25.17 -28.21
N HIS A 421 2.28 25.22 -28.62
CA HIS A 421 1.82 26.17 -29.63
C HIS A 421 1.85 27.64 -29.17
N LYS A 422 1.57 27.87 -27.88
CA LYS A 422 1.59 29.24 -27.32
C LYS A 422 2.99 29.71 -26.94
N HIS A 423 3.98 28.82 -26.89
CA HIS A 423 5.35 29.08 -26.40
C HIS A 423 5.37 29.81 -25.06
N LYS A 424 4.46 29.47 -24.16
CA LYS A 424 4.37 30.08 -22.84
C LYS A 424 3.92 29.09 -21.79
N GLU A 425 4.23 29.43 -20.57
CA GLU A 425 3.73 28.79 -19.37
C GLU A 425 2.21 29.03 -19.22
N LEU A 426 1.45 28.01 -18.81
CA LEU A 426 0.02 28.08 -18.61
C LEU A 426 -0.29 28.22 -17.12
N MET A 427 -1.13 29.19 -16.81
CA MET A 427 -1.65 29.38 -15.45
C MET A 427 -2.79 28.39 -15.17
N ALA A 428 -3.04 28.11 -13.88
CA ALA A 428 -4.07 27.16 -13.47
C ALA A 428 -5.45 27.45 -14.09
N ASP A 429 -5.84 28.72 -14.19
CA ASP A 429 -7.13 29.13 -14.80
C ASP A 429 -7.15 28.85 -16.31
N GLU A 430 -6.01 28.98 -17.02
CA GLU A 430 -5.89 28.64 -18.44
C GLU A 430 -6.01 27.13 -18.65
N ILE A 431 -5.45 26.32 -17.74
CA ILE A 431 -5.54 24.85 -17.77
C ILE A 431 -6.99 24.42 -17.54
N TYR A 432 -7.66 25.02 -16.54
CA TYR A 432 -9.08 24.79 -16.32
C TYR A 432 -9.91 25.12 -17.56
N GLN A 433 -9.62 26.23 -18.23
CA GLN A 433 -10.32 26.62 -19.45
C GLN A 433 -10.08 25.64 -20.60
N ILE A 434 -8.83 25.13 -20.76
CA ILE A 434 -8.52 24.09 -21.74
C ILE A 434 -9.32 22.83 -21.46
N PHE A 435 -9.43 22.42 -20.19
CA PHE A 435 -10.23 21.26 -19.78
C PHE A 435 -11.71 21.49 -20.11
N HIS A 436 -12.24 22.64 -19.72
CA HIS A 436 -13.63 23.01 -19.94
C HIS A 436 -13.97 23.00 -21.43
N ASP A 437 -13.18 23.66 -22.26
CA ASP A 437 -13.47 23.85 -23.69
C ASP A 437 -13.30 22.58 -24.52
N ASN A 438 -12.44 21.64 -24.07
CA ASN A 438 -12.17 20.43 -24.84
C ASN A 438 -12.89 19.18 -24.31
N TYR A 439 -13.23 19.13 -23.01
CA TYR A 439 -13.77 17.92 -22.40
C TYR A 439 -15.16 18.07 -21.79
N VAL A 440 -15.47 19.25 -21.20
CA VAL A 440 -16.71 19.41 -20.43
C VAL A 440 -17.85 19.83 -21.34
N ASN A 441 -18.91 19.00 -21.38
CA ASN A 441 -20.13 19.28 -22.15
C ASN A 441 -19.86 19.64 -23.62
N TYR A 442 -18.81 19.03 -24.22
CA TYR A 442 -18.44 19.29 -25.61
C TYR A 442 -19.54 18.81 -26.55
N SER A 443 -20.20 19.73 -27.27
CA SER A 443 -21.52 19.52 -27.88
C SER A 443 -21.54 19.64 -29.41
N VAL A 444 -20.40 19.53 -30.09
CA VAL A 444 -20.32 19.65 -31.56
C VAL A 444 -19.73 18.36 -32.13
N PRO A 445 -20.38 17.72 -33.15
CA PRO A 445 -21.60 18.13 -33.88
C PRO A 445 -22.92 17.72 -33.24
N TYR A 446 -22.96 16.91 -32.19
CA TYR A 446 -24.17 16.40 -31.57
C TYR A 446 -24.47 17.16 -30.27
N ARG A 447 -25.47 18.02 -30.27
CA ARG A 447 -25.91 18.73 -29.06
C ARG A 447 -27.10 18.00 -28.45
N LEU A 448 -26.95 17.53 -27.21
CA LEU A 448 -28.07 17.00 -26.44
C LEU A 448 -29.03 18.16 -26.10
N VAL A 449 -30.28 18.02 -26.49
CA VAL A 449 -31.37 18.99 -26.21
C VAL A 449 -32.15 18.53 -24.98
N ASP A 450 -32.60 17.29 -24.99
CA ASP A 450 -33.34 16.69 -23.88
C ASP A 450 -33.17 15.15 -23.88
N PHE A 451 -33.48 14.51 -22.76
CA PHE A 451 -33.58 13.07 -22.69
C PHE A 451 -34.59 12.62 -21.63
N ASN A 452 -35.25 11.50 -21.88
CA ASN A 452 -36.19 10.87 -20.97
C ASN A 452 -35.81 9.41 -20.73
N LEU A 453 -35.74 9.01 -19.45
CA LEU A 453 -35.35 7.66 -19.04
C LEU A 453 -36.44 7.02 -18.20
N LYS A 454 -37.09 5.98 -18.75
CA LYS A 454 -38.21 5.30 -18.12
C LYS A 454 -37.83 3.85 -17.73
N LYS A 455 -38.20 3.47 -16.52
CA LYS A 455 -38.09 2.05 -16.09
C LYS A 455 -39.24 1.23 -16.65
N ASN A 456 -38.92 0.11 -17.28
CA ASN A 456 -39.86 -0.84 -17.79
C ASN A 456 -40.24 -1.91 -16.75
N ILE A 457 -41.38 -2.59 -16.96
CA ILE A 457 -41.86 -3.66 -16.07
C ILE A 457 -40.89 -4.86 -16.06
N ASP A 458 -40.22 -5.13 -17.19
CA ASP A 458 -39.25 -6.20 -17.37
C ASP A 458 -37.85 -5.91 -16.72
N GLY A 459 -37.73 -4.79 -16.03
CA GLY A 459 -36.49 -4.36 -15.38
C GLY A 459 -35.53 -3.56 -16.27
N THR A 460 -35.73 -3.53 -17.58
CA THR A 460 -34.97 -2.74 -18.55
C THR A 460 -35.26 -1.24 -18.41
N ARG A 461 -34.46 -0.40 -19.08
CA ARG A 461 -34.69 1.05 -19.20
C ARG A 461 -34.98 1.39 -20.65
N SER A 462 -35.99 2.21 -20.91
CA SER A 462 -36.17 2.87 -22.18
C SER A 462 -35.54 4.24 -22.10
N GLY A 463 -34.67 4.58 -23.06
CA GLY A 463 -34.07 5.91 -23.23
C GLY A 463 -34.62 6.55 -24.51
N GLU A 464 -35.10 7.79 -24.39
CA GLU A 464 -35.44 8.66 -25.49
C GLU A 464 -34.56 9.88 -25.41
N ILE A 465 -33.86 10.23 -26.48
CA ILE A 465 -32.94 11.36 -26.56
C ILE A 465 -33.35 12.27 -27.70
N GLU A 466 -33.30 13.57 -27.43
CA GLU A 466 -33.49 14.61 -28.44
C GLU A 466 -32.16 15.30 -28.69
N LEU A 467 -31.72 15.28 -29.95
CA LEU A 467 -30.45 15.86 -30.39
C LEU A 467 -30.66 16.96 -31.40
N GLU A 468 -29.82 17.96 -31.34
CA GLU A 468 -29.62 18.90 -32.44
C GLU A 468 -28.36 18.53 -33.21
N ILE A 469 -28.51 18.21 -34.51
CA ILE A 469 -27.43 17.84 -35.42
C ILE A 469 -27.48 18.79 -36.61
N ASN A 470 -26.43 19.62 -36.75
CA ASN A 470 -26.36 20.62 -37.84
C ASN A 470 -27.64 21.50 -37.92
N GLY A 471 -28.16 21.93 -36.76
CA GLY A 471 -29.35 22.79 -36.65
C GLY A 471 -30.69 22.06 -36.87
N LYS A 472 -30.71 20.74 -36.98
CA LYS A 472 -31.91 19.91 -37.08
C LYS A 472 -32.14 19.12 -35.81
N HIS A 473 -33.37 19.15 -35.30
CA HIS A 473 -33.78 18.32 -34.16
C HIS A 473 -34.15 16.90 -34.65
N VAL A 474 -33.63 15.90 -33.98
CA VAL A 474 -33.92 14.48 -34.20
C VAL A 474 -34.12 13.80 -32.86
N SER A 475 -35.07 12.85 -32.81
CA SER A 475 -35.32 12.04 -31.62
C SER A 475 -35.03 10.58 -31.89
N TYR A 476 -34.29 9.96 -30.97
CA TYR A 476 -33.97 8.53 -31.04
C TYR A 476 -34.35 7.83 -29.74
N SER A 477 -34.72 6.57 -29.83
CA SER A 477 -35.10 5.78 -28.66
C SER A 477 -34.57 4.35 -28.75
N ALA A 478 -34.18 3.78 -27.61
CA ALA A 478 -33.80 2.38 -27.47
C ALA A 478 -34.04 1.87 -26.05
N LYS A 479 -33.90 0.55 -25.88
CA LYS A 479 -33.88 -0.11 -24.57
C LYS A 479 -32.46 -0.47 -24.18
N GLY A 480 -32.20 -0.50 -22.88
CA GLY A 480 -30.95 -0.96 -22.31
C GLY A 480 -31.12 -1.55 -20.91
N ASN A 481 -30.09 -2.22 -20.41
CA ASN A 481 -30.06 -2.80 -19.07
C ASN A 481 -29.94 -1.73 -17.97
N GLY A 482 -29.34 -0.58 -18.30
CA GLY A 482 -29.15 0.58 -17.44
C GLY A 482 -29.47 1.89 -18.16
N ARG A 483 -29.36 3.01 -17.43
CA ARG A 483 -29.67 4.34 -17.96
C ARG A 483 -28.70 4.74 -19.08
N LEU A 484 -27.40 4.67 -18.84
CA LEU A 484 -26.38 4.95 -19.85
C LEU A 484 -26.43 3.98 -21.02
N ASP A 485 -26.71 2.70 -20.75
CA ASP A 485 -26.84 1.67 -21.78
C ASP A 485 -28.02 1.97 -22.73
N ALA A 486 -29.17 2.42 -22.20
CA ALA A 486 -30.33 2.82 -23.02
C ALA A 486 -29.99 4.05 -23.90
N VAL A 487 -29.27 5.03 -23.39
CA VAL A 487 -28.81 6.19 -24.17
C VAL A 487 -27.78 5.79 -25.22
N SER A 488 -26.80 4.97 -24.85
CA SER A 488 -25.77 4.42 -25.75
C SER A 488 -26.43 3.65 -26.92
N ASN A 489 -27.37 2.78 -26.61
CA ASN A 489 -28.12 2.00 -27.61
C ASN A 489 -28.96 2.91 -28.52
N ALA A 490 -29.60 3.97 -27.98
CA ALA A 490 -30.35 4.93 -28.78
C ALA A 490 -29.46 5.62 -29.82
N ILE A 491 -28.23 5.93 -29.48
CA ILE A 491 -27.25 6.54 -30.38
C ILE A 491 -26.78 5.50 -31.41
N GLN A 492 -26.24 4.37 -30.96
CA GLN A 492 -25.59 3.39 -31.84
C GLN A 492 -26.53 2.70 -32.81
N GLN A 493 -27.83 2.50 -32.44
CA GLN A 493 -28.85 1.87 -33.30
C GLN A 493 -29.43 2.81 -34.35
N ASN A 494 -29.34 4.13 -34.14
CA ASN A 494 -30.01 5.11 -34.99
C ASN A 494 -29.04 6.05 -35.72
N THR A 495 -27.73 5.93 -35.50
CA THR A 495 -26.72 6.76 -36.15
C THR A 495 -25.58 5.89 -36.68
N ASP A 496 -24.63 6.52 -37.39
CA ASP A 496 -23.38 5.91 -37.86
C ASP A 496 -22.27 5.92 -36.78
N ILE A 497 -22.63 6.11 -35.50
CA ILE A 497 -21.70 6.14 -34.39
C ILE A 497 -21.56 4.76 -33.81
N SER A 498 -20.35 4.21 -33.87
CA SER A 498 -19.99 2.92 -33.27
C SER A 498 -18.81 3.09 -32.32
N TYR A 499 -18.90 2.49 -31.14
CA TYR A 499 -17.85 2.43 -30.14
C TYR A 499 -18.04 1.24 -29.20
N THR A 500 -16.98 0.87 -28.51
CA THR A 500 -16.94 -0.22 -27.52
C THR A 500 -16.30 0.25 -26.21
N ASN A 501 -16.19 -0.63 -25.22
CA ASN A 501 -15.45 -0.42 -23.97
C ASN A 501 -15.80 0.90 -23.24
N LEU A 502 -17.12 1.17 -23.09
CA LEU A 502 -17.57 2.33 -22.32
C LEU A 502 -17.22 2.13 -20.84
N THR A 503 -16.42 3.06 -20.29
CA THR A 503 -16.14 3.15 -18.85
C THR A 503 -16.67 4.45 -18.31
N TYR A 504 -17.05 4.51 -17.03
CA TYR A 504 -17.46 5.75 -16.41
C TYR A 504 -17.02 5.87 -14.96
N SER A 505 -16.85 7.10 -14.49
CA SER A 505 -16.69 7.48 -13.08
C SER A 505 -17.29 8.86 -12.84
N GLU A 506 -17.63 9.15 -11.59
CA GLU A 506 -18.28 10.40 -11.21
C GLU A 506 -17.95 10.78 -9.77
N HIS A 507 -18.00 12.08 -9.46
CA HIS A 507 -17.88 12.60 -8.10
C HIS A 507 -18.58 13.96 -7.98
N ALA A 508 -18.85 14.38 -6.76
CA ALA A 508 -19.37 15.71 -6.45
C ALA A 508 -18.22 16.72 -6.37
N LEU A 509 -18.39 17.92 -6.94
CA LEU A 509 -17.38 18.99 -6.87
C LEU A 509 -17.40 19.70 -5.51
N GLU A 510 -18.59 19.80 -4.87
CA GLU A 510 -18.77 20.44 -3.57
C GLU A 510 -19.50 19.51 -2.60
N ILE A 511 -19.45 19.83 -1.31
CA ILE A 511 -20.19 19.10 -0.27
C ILE A 511 -21.57 19.75 -0.09
N GLY A 512 -22.64 18.97 -0.22
CA GLY A 512 -24.02 19.43 0.04
C GLY A 512 -25.03 18.91 -0.98
N SER A 513 -26.32 19.12 -0.72
CA SER A 513 -27.43 18.66 -1.57
C SER A 513 -27.59 19.46 -2.87
N THR A 514 -26.92 20.60 -2.99
CA THR A 514 -26.88 21.46 -4.18
C THR A 514 -25.58 21.33 -4.95
N SER A 515 -24.76 20.31 -4.61
CA SER A 515 -23.47 20.06 -5.24
C SER A 515 -23.61 19.78 -6.72
N THR A 516 -22.65 20.26 -7.50
CA THR A 516 -22.52 19.94 -8.92
C THR A 516 -21.78 18.61 -9.09
N ALA A 517 -22.30 17.72 -9.91
CA ALA A 517 -21.65 16.46 -10.28
C ALA A 517 -20.74 16.66 -11.49
N MET A 518 -19.57 16.01 -11.44
CA MET A 518 -18.68 15.85 -12.58
C MET A 518 -18.61 14.36 -12.93
N ALA A 519 -18.95 14.02 -14.16
CA ALA A 519 -18.88 12.67 -14.70
C ALA A 519 -17.82 12.59 -15.80
N TYR A 520 -17.17 11.42 -15.92
CA TYR A 520 -16.16 11.12 -16.92
C TYR A 520 -16.51 9.83 -17.62
N ILE A 521 -16.48 9.85 -18.95
CA ILE A 521 -16.71 8.66 -19.77
C ILE A 521 -15.59 8.49 -20.77
N SER A 522 -15.11 7.25 -20.93
CA SER A 522 -14.29 6.87 -22.07
C SER A 522 -15.03 5.88 -22.96
N ILE A 523 -14.79 5.99 -24.26
CA ILE A 523 -15.25 5.08 -25.30
C ILE A 523 -14.07 4.71 -26.21
N THR A 524 -14.12 3.52 -26.80
CA THR A 524 -13.12 3.06 -27.78
C THR A 524 -13.73 3.06 -29.15
N GLY A 525 -13.20 3.86 -30.08
CA GLY A 525 -13.63 3.91 -31.47
C GLY A 525 -13.24 2.66 -32.26
N GLU A 526 -13.74 2.55 -33.50
CA GLU A 526 -13.41 1.45 -34.41
C GLU A 526 -11.93 1.38 -34.79
N ASP A 527 -11.23 2.50 -34.71
CA ASP A 527 -9.78 2.62 -34.90
C ASP A 527 -8.96 2.17 -33.68
N GLY A 528 -9.61 1.73 -32.60
CA GLY A 528 -9.01 1.33 -31.34
C GLY A 528 -8.59 2.50 -30.43
N ARG A 529 -8.80 3.76 -30.83
CA ARG A 529 -8.48 4.94 -30.03
C ARG A 529 -9.49 5.08 -28.87
N VAL A 530 -8.95 5.32 -27.67
CA VAL A 530 -9.75 5.66 -26.49
C VAL A 530 -9.97 7.18 -26.45
N THR A 531 -11.22 7.62 -26.38
CA THR A 531 -11.58 9.03 -26.31
C THR A 531 -12.34 9.31 -25.00
N TRP A 532 -11.93 10.35 -24.30
CA TRP A 532 -12.52 10.80 -23.04
C TRP A 532 -13.47 11.98 -23.24
N GLY A 533 -14.54 12.01 -22.45
CA GLY A 533 -15.43 13.17 -22.32
C GLY A 533 -15.78 13.40 -20.85
N ALA A 534 -16.07 14.63 -20.50
CA ALA A 534 -16.56 15.02 -19.19
C ALA A 534 -17.93 15.70 -19.29
N GLY A 535 -18.77 15.51 -18.28
CA GLY A 535 -20.07 16.14 -18.15
C GLY A 535 -20.23 16.79 -16.78
N LYS A 536 -20.76 18.00 -16.76
CA LYS A 536 -20.98 18.77 -15.54
C LYS A 536 -22.43 19.21 -15.46
N ASP A 537 -23.13 18.82 -14.38
CA ASP A 537 -24.53 19.20 -14.12
C ASP A 537 -24.84 19.02 -12.63
N THR A 538 -25.91 19.63 -12.15
CA THR A 538 -26.44 19.40 -10.79
C THR A 538 -27.11 18.05 -10.63
N ASP A 539 -27.61 17.46 -11.73
CA ASP A 539 -28.11 16.09 -11.77
C ASP A 539 -27.02 15.14 -12.29
N ILE A 540 -26.69 14.12 -11.49
CA ILE A 540 -25.62 13.16 -11.77
C ILE A 540 -25.87 12.36 -13.06
N ILE A 541 -27.15 12.11 -13.39
CA ILE A 541 -27.53 11.37 -14.61
C ILE A 541 -27.32 12.24 -15.82
N THR A 542 -27.74 13.51 -15.75
CA THR A 542 -27.50 14.50 -16.78
C THR A 542 -26.01 14.70 -17.01
N ALA A 543 -25.21 14.83 -15.96
CA ALA A 543 -23.75 14.88 -16.07
C ALA A 543 -23.18 13.68 -16.79
N SER A 544 -23.63 12.46 -16.47
CA SER A 544 -23.18 11.22 -17.13
C SER A 544 -23.57 11.15 -18.61
N VAL A 545 -24.78 11.57 -18.96
CA VAL A 545 -25.23 11.61 -20.38
C VAL A 545 -24.43 12.65 -21.15
N LEU A 546 -24.21 13.85 -20.58
CA LEU A 546 -23.39 14.89 -21.18
C LEU A 546 -21.94 14.45 -21.37
N ALA A 547 -21.37 13.67 -20.43
CA ALA A 547 -20.03 13.11 -20.56
C ALA A 547 -19.93 12.14 -21.74
N LEU A 548 -20.96 11.31 -21.95
CA LEU A 548 -21.03 10.39 -23.10
C LEU A 548 -21.07 11.16 -24.42
N PHE A 549 -21.93 12.18 -24.53
CA PHE A 549 -21.98 13.02 -25.73
C PHE A 549 -20.69 13.78 -25.96
N SER A 550 -20.03 14.25 -24.90
CA SER A 550 -18.72 14.88 -24.99
C SER A 550 -17.67 13.93 -25.56
N ALA A 551 -17.62 12.66 -25.09
CA ALA A 551 -16.72 11.65 -25.62
C ALA A 551 -16.99 11.33 -27.11
N ILE A 552 -18.27 11.16 -27.48
CA ILE A 552 -18.69 10.92 -28.87
C ILE A 552 -18.29 12.09 -29.79
N ASN A 553 -18.57 13.31 -29.37
CA ASN A 553 -18.26 14.51 -30.14
C ASN A 553 -16.75 14.68 -30.35
N ARG A 554 -15.93 14.44 -29.30
CA ARG A 554 -14.47 14.45 -29.40
C ARG A 554 -13.96 13.34 -30.32
N MET A 555 -14.52 12.15 -30.24
CA MET A 555 -14.16 11.04 -31.14
C MET A 555 -14.44 11.40 -32.61
N LYS A 556 -15.62 11.98 -32.92
CA LYS A 556 -15.94 12.44 -34.29
C LYS A 556 -15.08 13.61 -34.74
N ALA A 557 -14.63 14.48 -33.83
CA ALA A 557 -13.69 15.56 -34.12
C ALA A 557 -12.23 15.09 -34.27
N GLY A 558 -11.93 13.79 -34.02
CA GLY A 558 -10.57 13.27 -34.07
C GLY A 558 -9.66 13.76 -32.92
N LYS A 559 -10.28 14.19 -31.81
CA LYS A 559 -9.61 14.76 -30.64
C LYS A 559 -9.31 13.69 -29.59
#